data_cea69818aba7543bb19f7e2cd5fab542
#
_entry.id   cea69818aba7543bb19f7e2cd5fab542
#
_cell.length_a   1.000
_cell.length_b   1.000
_cell.length_c   1.000
_cell.angle_alpha   90.00
_cell.angle_beta   90.00
_cell.angle_gamma   90.00
#
_symmetry.space_group_name_H-M   'P 1'
#
loop_
_entity.id
_entity.type
_entity.pdbx_description
1 polymer ?
#
loop_
_entity_poly.entity_id
_entity_poly.type
_entity_poly.pdbx_seq_one_letter_code
_entity_poly.pdbx_strand_id
1 'polypeptide(L)'
;MRLDQLLKHFSYESVQGSHDLIITDICYHSGKVKRGSLFVCIKGQYTDGHDYIMDAVKAGAFAVVVDESCVVNVRWECFIYTEHGKVRVHELVRNYGMAVIGVKDTRQALAQISAAFYDYPAKKLKIIGITGTKGKTTTAFLTAGILKEAGYKTGMIGTIWTYNGKDVKKAGHTTPESSDLQRELAQMVSNGCVCCVMEVSSQGIKMQRVEGIFFDIGVFLNIEPDHIGPGEHASFAEYLYCKSRLLRQCQAGIVNRDDRNTEKILFGHTCDIETFSVLGENGVDAPGQKADIVAERITFSMKEGRLYSHFFTDGKEEFLLQMPGIFNVSNALAAILVARHFKIAQDVVKDALQRQTVPGRCENVRISDKFVFLVDYAHNEMSLRNLLGTLRGFDPGRLVVIFGCGGNRSKLRRGRMGETAGRLADFTILTSDNPRWEDPELILDDIESGIKGTSGAYIRIADRRAAVAYAFDHAREGDIIVLAGKGHEDYQEIGGVRYPMEDKELVKKAAEGRGR
;
A
#
# COMPACT_ATOMS: atom_id res chain seq x y z
N MET A 1 15.70 -10.43 25.47
CA MET A 1 16.97 -10.97 24.91
C MET A 1 18.13 -10.22 25.55
N ARG A 2 19.28 -10.86 25.84
CA ARG A 2 20.48 -10.13 26.31
C ARG A 2 21.11 -9.34 25.15
N LEU A 3 21.67 -8.18 25.45
CA LEU A 3 22.31 -7.33 24.46
C LEU A 3 23.51 -8.02 23.78
N ASP A 4 24.36 -8.75 24.55
CA ASP A 4 25.49 -9.48 23.99
C ASP A 4 25.10 -10.59 23.00
N GLN A 5 23.92 -11.17 23.16
CA GLN A 5 23.35 -12.10 22.18
C GLN A 5 22.87 -11.35 20.92
N LEU A 6 22.18 -10.22 21.12
CA LEU A 6 21.65 -9.42 20.02
C LEU A 6 22.77 -8.84 19.14
N LEU A 7 23.89 -8.40 19.73
CA LEU A 7 25.06 -7.87 19.03
C LEU A 7 25.69 -8.86 18.03
N LYS A 8 25.46 -10.16 18.16
CA LYS A 8 25.96 -11.18 17.23
C LYS A 8 25.22 -11.21 15.88
N HIS A 9 24.10 -10.51 15.76
CA HIS A 9 23.19 -10.61 14.63
C HIS A 9 23.25 -9.40 13.66
N PHE A 10 24.09 -8.40 13.96
CA PHE A 10 24.29 -7.24 13.08
C PHE A 10 25.72 -6.68 13.22
N SER A 11 26.16 -5.94 12.22
CA SER A 11 27.47 -5.29 12.25
C SER A 11 27.40 -3.96 12.99
N TYR A 12 28.38 -3.70 13.84
CA TYR A 12 28.55 -2.44 14.55
C TYR A 12 30.03 -2.00 14.52
N GLU A 13 30.28 -0.71 14.65
CA GLU A 13 31.60 -0.11 14.64
C GLU A 13 32.15 0.06 16.07
N SER A 14 31.27 0.43 16.99
CA SER A 14 31.64 0.66 18.40
C SER A 14 30.53 0.26 19.36
N VAL A 15 30.93 -0.14 20.56
CA VAL A 15 30.01 -0.38 21.69
C VAL A 15 30.63 0.16 22.96
N GLN A 16 29.89 0.97 23.70
CA GLN A 16 30.25 1.48 25.02
C GLN A 16 29.15 1.15 26.04
N GLY A 17 29.53 0.81 27.26
CA GLY A 17 28.61 0.40 28.31
C GLY A 17 28.50 -1.11 28.51
N SER A 18 27.55 -1.57 29.34
CA SER A 18 27.39 -2.99 29.66
C SER A 18 26.70 -3.76 28.53
N HIS A 19 27.22 -4.94 28.24
CA HIS A 19 26.63 -5.87 27.27
C HIS A 19 25.61 -6.85 27.92
N ASP A 20 25.52 -6.86 29.26
CA ASP A 20 24.64 -7.78 30.01
C ASP A 20 23.20 -7.32 30.15
N LEU A 21 22.87 -6.17 29.53
CA LEU A 21 21.54 -5.57 29.61
C LEU A 21 20.46 -6.47 28.98
N ILE A 22 19.32 -6.59 29.65
CA ILE A 22 18.17 -7.33 29.14
C ILE A 22 17.31 -6.37 28.31
N ILE A 23 17.33 -6.54 27.01
CA ILE A 23 16.49 -5.79 26.06
C ILE A 23 15.10 -6.44 26.01
N THR A 24 14.07 -5.64 26.25
CA THR A 24 12.66 -6.08 26.32
C THR A 24 11.82 -5.65 25.14
N ASP A 25 12.28 -4.63 24.38
CA ASP A 25 11.60 -4.12 23.20
C ASP A 25 12.59 -3.39 22.27
N ILE A 26 12.27 -3.33 20.98
CA ILE A 26 13.00 -2.55 19.97
C ILE A 26 12.14 -1.36 19.54
N CYS A 27 12.69 -0.15 19.62
CA CYS A 27 11.96 1.07 19.40
C CYS A 27 12.75 2.08 18.55
N TYR A 28 12.08 2.80 17.66
CA TYR A 28 12.65 3.88 16.84
C TYR A 28 11.91 5.23 17.03
N HIS A 29 10.88 5.24 17.87
CA HIS A 29 10.09 6.43 18.23
C HIS A 29 10.15 6.64 19.73
N SER A 30 10.72 7.78 20.18
CA SER A 30 10.94 8.08 21.61
C SER A 30 9.67 7.99 22.46
N GLY A 31 8.53 8.44 21.92
CA GLY A 31 7.23 8.35 22.61
C GLY A 31 6.67 6.94 22.80
N LYS A 32 7.30 5.91 22.20
CA LYS A 32 6.93 4.51 22.38
C LYS A 32 7.94 3.72 23.23
N VAL A 33 9.04 4.36 23.66
CA VAL A 33 10.07 3.73 24.48
C VAL A 33 9.48 3.32 25.84
N LYS A 34 9.86 2.13 26.29
CA LYS A 34 9.53 1.56 27.60
C LYS A 34 10.82 1.17 28.34
N ARG A 35 10.72 0.92 29.62
CA ARG A 35 11.86 0.45 30.39
C ARG A 35 12.43 -0.83 29.80
N GLY A 36 13.73 -0.83 29.51
CA GLY A 36 14.43 -1.94 28.90
C GLY A 36 14.43 -1.95 27.37
N SER A 37 13.86 -0.91 26.72
CA SER A 37 13.92 -0.80 25.25
C SER A 37 15.35 -0.55 24.77
N LEU A 38 15.66 -1.07 23.56
CA LEU A 38 16.76 -0.61 22.73
C LEU A 38 16.19 0.41 21.76
N PHE A 39 16.67 1.67 21.85
CA PHE A 39 16.22 2.77 20.98
C PHE A 39 17.18 2.90 19.79
N VAL A 40 16.65 2.87 18.57
CA VAL A 40 17.44 3.04 17.34
C VAL A 40 17.16 4.40 16.73
N CYS A 41 18.20 5.23 16.63
CA CYS A 41 18.12 6.58 16.06
C CYS A 41 18.06 6.51 14.54
N ILE A 42 16.88 6.58 13.95
CA ILE A 42 16.72 6.63 12.50
C ILE A 42 16.45 8.06 12.04
N LYS A 43 17.02 8.43 10.90
CA LYS A 43 16.75 9.72 10.26
C LYS A 43 15.45 9.63 9.46
N GLY A 44 14.46 10.44 9.85
CA GLY A 44 13.19 10.62 9.15
C GLY A 44 13.25 11.72 8.09
N GLN A 45 12.11 12.03 7.49
CA GLN A 45 12.02 13.13 6.51
C GLN A 45 12.06 14.51 7.17
N TYR A 46 11.53 14.65 8.37
CA TYR A 46 11.37 15.93 9.09
C TYR A 46 12.05 15.95 10.46
N THR A 47 12.51 14.81 10.95
CA THR A 47 13.09 14.67 12.29
C THR A 47 14.23 13.69 12.27
N ASP A 48 15.23 13.92 13.11
CA ASP A 48 16.33 12.99 13.35
C ASP A 48 16.16 12.30 14.70
N GLY A 49 16.18 10.97 14.72
CA GLY A 49 16.07 10.17 15.94
C GLY A 49 17.15 10.48 16.98
N HIS A 50 18.31 10.99 16.56
CA HIS A 50 19.41 11.35 17.45
C HIS A 50 19.03 12.50 18.38
N ASP A 51 18.14 13.42 17.98
CA ASP A 51 17.67 14.52 18.81
C ASP A 51 16.84 14.06 20.02
N TYR A 52 16.29 12.84 19.95
CA TYR A 52 15.40 12.27 20.97
C TYR A 52 16.08 11.26 21.91
N ILE A 53 17.42 11.17 21.89
CA ILE A 53 18.17 10.24 22.77
C ILE A 53 17.82 10.49 24.24
N MET A 54 17.83 11.75 24.69
CA MET A 54 17.54 12.07 26.09
C MET A 54 16.08 11.81 26.47
N ASP A 55 15.15 11.88 25.53
CA ASP A 55 13.75 11.51 25.79
C ASP A 55 13.63 9.98 25.93
N ALA A 56 14.35 9.23 25.09
CA ALA A 56 14.43 7.77 25.22
C ALA A 56 15.07 7.34 26.56
N VAL A 57 16.13 8.04 27.00
CA VAL A 57 16.74 7.85 28.34
C VAL A 57 15.71 8.02 29.46
N LYS A 58 15.01 9.17 29.47
CA LYS A 58 13.98 9.49 30.47
C LYS A 58 12.84 8.48 30.47
N ALA A 59 12.50 7.92 29.29
CA ALA A 59 11.48 6.88 29.15
C ALA A 59 11.97 5.48 29.56
N GLY A 60 13.28 5.32 29.88
CA GLY A 60 13.84 4.08 30.42
C GLY A 60 14.46 3.15 29.38
N ALA A 61 14.96 3.67 28.27
CA ALA A 61 15.78 2.89 27.34
C ALA A 61 17.05 2.34 28.04
N PHE A 62 17.46 1.13 27.70
CA PHE A 62 18.69 0.51 28.23
C PHE A 62 19.86 0.57 27.25
N ALA A 63 19.56 0.72 25.98
CA ALA A 63 20.58 0.88 24.95
C ALA A 63 20.11 1.84 23.85
N VAL A 64 21.06 2.49 23.19
CA VAL A 64 20.82 3.34 22.03
C VAL A 64 21.75 2.89 20.87
N VAL A 65 21.17 2.85 19.65
CA VAL A 65 21.93 2.63 18.40
C VAL A 65 21.95 3.95 17.66
N VAL A 66 23.14 4.41 17.29
CA VAL A 66 23.40 5.70 16.66
C VAL A 66 24.21 5.51 15.38
N ASP A 67 24.09 6.48 14.47
CA ASP A 67 24.96 6.58 13.31
C ASP A 67 26.39 6.91 13.80
N GLU A 68 27.38 6.08 13.45
CA GLU A 68 28.78 6.28 13.85
C GLU A 68 29.33 7.60 13.36
N SER A 69 28.84 8.14 12.24
CA SER A 69 29.25 9.45 11.73
C SER A 69 28.87 10.61 12.66
N CYS A 70 27.89 10.40 13.53
CA CYS A 70 27.47 11.36 14.55
C CYS A 70 28.33 11.25 15.84
N VAL A 71 29.16 10.21 15.97
CA VAL A 71 30.02 9.96 17.15
C VAL A 71 31.37 10.63 16.95
N VAL A 72 31.71 11.58 17.80
CA VAL A 72 32.97 12.33 17.70
C VAL A 72 33.73 12.26 19.00
N ASN A 73 34.98 11.84 18.93
CA ASN A 73 35.92 11.85 20.04
C ASN A 73 36.68 13.19 20.09
N VAL A 74 36.52 13.93 21.15
CA VAL A 74 37.21 15.20 21.39
C VAL A 74 38.07 15.07 22.64
N ARG A 75 39.39 15.00 22.46
CA ARG A 75 40.37 14.72 23.53
C ARG A 75 40.06 13.40 24.25
N TRP A 76 39.53 13.49 25.47
CA TRP A 76 39.19 12.33 26.32
C TRP A 76 37.69 12.07 26.44
N GLU A 77 36.86 12.84 25.70
CA GLU A 77 35.40 12.75 25.75
C GLU A 77 34.83 12.31 24.42
N CYS A 78 33.80 11.47 24.44
CA CYS A 78 33.04 11.03 23.28
C CYS A 78 31.65 11.67 23.31
N PHE A 79 31.25 12.25 22.17
CA PHE A 79 29.96 12.94 22.00
C PHE A 79 29.21 12.34 20.83
N ILE A 80 27.88 12.32 20.95
CA ILE A 80 26.95 12.13 19.83
C ILE A 80 26.44 13.53 19.46
N TYR A 81 26.71 13.95 18.23
CA TYR A 81 26.21 15.22 17.71
C TYR A 81 24.82 15.03 17.10
N THR A 82 23.94 16.00 17.35
CA THR A 82 22.56 16.02 16.89
C THR A 82 22.27 17.37 16.22
N GLU A 83 21.15 17.54 15.54
CA GLU A 83 20.77 18.84 14.94
C GLU A 83 20.60 19.93 16.00
N HIS A 84 20.21 19.57 17.24
CA HIS A 84 19.91 20.49 18.31
C HIS A 84 20.96 20.54 19.42
N GLY A 85 22.11 19.85 19.26
CA GLY A 85 23.18 19.88 20.24
C GLY A 85 24.08 18.67 20.24
N LYS A 86 24.55 18.31 21.42
CA LYS A 86 25.41 17.11 21.62
C LYS A 86 25.08 16.41 22.92
N VAL A 87 25.21 15.10 22.91
CA VAL A 87 25.03 14.22 24.08
C VAL A 87 26.37 13.58 24.42
N ARG A 88 26.78 13.60 25.69
CA ARG A 88 28.00 12.95 26.15
C ARG A 88 27.76 11.47 26.33
N VAL A 89 28.51 10.65 25.61
CA VAL A 89 28.39 9.18 25.69
C VAL A 89 28.73 8.69 27.11
N HIS A 90 29.75 9.29 27.74
CA HIS A 90 30.15 8.97 29.11
C HIS A 90 29.02 9.18 30.13
N GLU A 91 28.19 10.21 29.96
CA GLU A 91 27.02 10.46 30.84
C GLU A 91 25.96 9.37 30.63
N LEU A 92 25.69 8.97 29.37
CA LEU A 92 24.75 7.88 29.06
C LEU A 92 25.18 6.57 29.75
N VAL A 93 26.47 6.24 29.66
CA VAL A 93 27.00 4.99 30.22
C VAL A 93 27.05 5.03 31.74
N ARG A 94 27.63 6.07 32.35
CA ARG A 94 27.86 6.12 33.80
C ARG A 94 26.64 6.50 34.64
N ASN A 95 25.92 7.53 34.18
CA ASN A 95 24.82 8.07 34.99
C ASN A 95 23.51 7.31 34.77
N TYR A 96 23.32 6.75 33.55
CA TYR A 96 22.09 6.06 33.17
C TYR A 96 22.27 4.56 32.96
N GLY A 97 23.49 4.05 33.01
CA GLY A 97 23.79 2.60 32.83
C GLY A 97 23.46 2.09 31.42
N MET A 98 23.41 2.98 30.42
CA MET A 98 23.05 2.61 29.04
C MET A 98 24.23 2.02 28.29
N ALA A 99 23.90 1.20 27.27
CA ALA A 99 24.85 0.86 26.21
C ALA A 99 24.64 1.79 25.02
N VAL A 100 25.74 2.26 24.41
CA VAL A 100 25.76 3.07 23.18
C VAL A 100 26.42 2.26 22.09
N ILE A 101 25.75 2.06 20.97
CA ILE A 101 26.19 1.21 19.85
C ILE A 101 26.26 2.08 18.60
N GLY A 102 27.47 2.25 18.04
CA GLY A 102 27.70 2.97 16.77
C GLY A 102 27.61 2.02 15.58
N VAL A 103 26.83 2.38 14.57
CA VAL A 103 26.63 1.60 13.34
C VAL A 103 26.78 2.50 12.10
N LYS A 104 27.13 1.92 10.94
CA LYS A 104 27.21 2.67 9.68
C LYS A 104 25.85 3.08 9.13
N ASP A 105 24.83 2.27 9.35
CA ASP A 105 23.47 2.50 8.86
C ASP A 105 22.45 2.05 9.91
N THR A 106 21.82 3.03 10.54
CA THR A 106 20.86 2.76 11.63
C THR A 106 19.57 2.10 11.13
N ARG A 107 19.19 2.27 9.84
CA ARG A 107 18.01 1.59 9.27
C ARG A 107 18.28 0.13 9.00
N GLN A 108 19.44 -0.19 8.44
CA GLN A 108 19.89 -1.57 8.28
C GLN A 108 20.02 -2.27 9.63
N ALA A 109 20.63 -1.60 10.60
CA ALA A 109 20.74 -2.11 11.97
C ALA A 109 19.35 -2.36 12.58
N LEU A 110 18.39 -1.42 12.44
CA LEU A 110 17.03 -1.61 12.93
C LEU A 110 16.36 -2.86 12.35
N ALA A 111 16.53 -3.11 11.04
CA ALA A 111 15.96 -4.30 10.39
C ALA A 111 16.58 -5.59 10.94
N GLN A 112 17.91 -5.67 11.02
CA GLN A 112 18.65 -6.85 11.49
C GLN A 112 18.39 -7.12 12.98
N ILE A 113 18.45 -6.09 13.81
CA ILE A 113 18.17 -6.17 15.26
C ILE A 113 16.74 -6.66 15.48
N SER A 114 15.77 -6.10 14.77
CA SER A 114 14.37 -6.48 14.93
C SER A 114 14.11 -7.93 14.48
N ALA A 115 14.70 -8.35 13.35
CA ALA A 115 14.59 -9.72 12.89
C ALA A 115 15.12 -10.70 13.94
N ALA A 116 16.30 -10.42 14.50
CA ALA A 116 16.92 -11.26 15.54
C ALA A 116 16.10 -11.26 16.84
N PHE A 117 15.66 -10.08 17.29
CA PHE A 117 14.88 -9.94 18.52
C PHE A 117 13.58 -10.74 18.49
N TYR A 118 12.89 -10.78 17.35
CA TYR A 118 11.67 -11.55 17.12
C TYR A 118 11.92 -12.98 16.61
N ASP A 119 13.15 -13.49 16.67
CA ASP A 119 13.53 -14.86 16.27
C ASP A 119 13.17 -15.16 14.80
N TYR A 120 13.55 -14.23 13.92
CA TYR A 120 13.47 -14.36 12.46
C TYR A 120 12.10 -14.85 11.95
N PRO A 121 11.00 -14.18 12.27
CA PRO A 121 9.64 -14.66 11.95
C PRO A 121 9.41 -14.82 10.44
N ALA A 122 10.09 -14.04 9.61
CA ALA A 122 10.03 -14.16 8.16
C ALA A 122 10.47 -15.54 7.64
N LYS A 123 11.39 -16.22 8.33
CA LYS A 123 11.85 -17.57 7.97
C LYS A 123 10.83 -18.68 8.32
N LYS A 124 9.80 -18.34 9.09
CA LYS A 124 8.77 -19.28 9.58
C LYS A 124 7.45 -19.17 8.79
N LEU A 125 7.38 -18.26 7.82
CA LEU A 125 6.22 -17.98 6.98
C LEU A 125 6.62 -18.10 5.50
N LYS A 126 5.66 -18.48 4.65
CA LYS A 126 5.76 -18.26 3.21
C LYS A 126 5.38 -16.81 2.92
N ILE A 127 6.34 -16.00 2.46
CA ILE A 127 6.11 -14.56 2.27
C ILE A 127 5.99 -14.23 0.78
N ILE A 128 4.85 -13.63 0.42
CA ILE A 128 4.58 -13.12 -0.91
C ILE A 128 4.67 -11.59 -0.87
N GLY A 129 5.67 -11.02 -1.56
CA GLY A 129 5.86 -9.58 -1.68
C GLY A 129 5.31 -9.05 -2.99
N ILE A 130 4.49 -8.01 -2.96
CA ILE A 130 3.85 -7.44 -4.16
C ILE A 130 4.27 -5.99 -4.32
N THR A 131 4.90 -5.66 -5.46
CA THR A 131 5.29 -4.30 -5.82
C THR A 131 4.69 -3.86 -7.15
N GLY A 132 4.62 -2.56 -7.35
CA GLY A 132 4.08 -1.90 -8.53
C GLY A 132 3.71 -0.45 -8.21
N THR A 133 3.46 0.37 -9.20
CA THR A 133 2.89 1.71 -9.00
C THR A 133 1.43 1.56 -8.58
N LYS A 134 0.65 0.79 -9.31
CA LYS A 134 -0.78 0.49 -9.07
C LYS A 134 -1.02 -1.00 -8.89
N GLY A 135 -2.18 -1.38 -8.37
CA GLY A 135 -2.61 -2.78 -8.30
C GLY A 135 -2.16 -3.56 -7.05
N LYS A 136 -1.15 -3.11 -6.28
CA LYS A 136 -0.61 -3.84 -5.11
C LYS A 136 -1.69 -4.31 -4.14
N THR A 137 -2.54 -3.42 -3.68
CA THR A 137 -3.62 -3.71 -2.74
C THR A 137 -4.59 -4.74 -3.31
N THR A 138 -5.05 -4.53 -4.55
CA THR A 138 -5.95 -5.47 -5.21
C THR A 138 -5.35 -6.85 -5.31
N THR A 139 -4.12 -6.96 -5.82
CA THR A 139 -3.41 -8.24 -5.96
C THR A 139 -3.20 -8.90 -4.60
N ALA A 140 -2.86 -8.12 -3.56
CA ALA A 140 -2.71 -8.66 -2.19
C ALA A 140 -4.01 -9.26 -1.66
N PHE A 141 -5.14 -8.59 -1.86
CA PHE A 141 -6.45 -9.11 -1.45
C PHE A 141 -6.87 -10.34 -2.25
N LEU A 142 -6.69 -10.34 -3.59
CA LEU A 142 -6.98 -11.49 -4.44
C LEU A 142 -6.13 -12.70 -4.03
N THR A 143 -4.82 -12.50 -3.85
CA THR A 143 -3.89 -13.55 -3.42
C THR A 143 -4.26 -14.10 -2.04
N ALA A 144 -4.48 -13.22 -1.06
CA ALA A 144 -4.86 -13.63 0.30
C ALA A 144 -6.22 -14.33 0.32
N GLY A 145 -7.17 -13.88 -0.51
CA GLY A 145 -8.47 -14.52 -0.68
C GLY A 145 -8.37 -15.95 -1.21
N ILE A 146 -7.57 -16.16 -2.25
CA ILE A 146 -7.32 -17.50 -2.83
C ILE A 146 -6.65 -18.42 -1.80
N LEU A 147 -5.59 -17.94 -1.14
CA LEU A 147 -4.89 -18.73 -0.11
C LEU A 147 -5.83 -19.11 1.04
N LYS A 148 -6.67 -18.19 1.49
CA LYS A 148 -7.66 -18.44 2.55
C LYS A 148 -8.72 -19.46 2.12
N GLU A 149 -9.26 -19.35 0.90
CA GLU A 149 -10.24 -20.31 0.37
C GLU A 149 -9.64 -21.72 0.25
N ALA A 150 -8.35 -21.80 -0.07
CA ALA A 150 -7.57 -23.05 -0.09
C ALA A 150 -7.20 -23.58 1.31
N GLY A 151 -7.64 -22.93 2.38
CA GLY A 151 -7.41 -23.37 3.76
C GLY A 151 -6.09 -22.90 4.39
N TYR A 152 -5.30 -22.07 3.71
CA TYR A 152 -4.08 -21.51 4.30
C TYR A 152 -4.42 -20.37 5.27
N LYS A 153 -3.98 -20.47 6.53
CA LYS A 153 -4.08 -19.36 7.46
C LYS A 153 -3.09 -18.27 7.08
N THR A 154 -3.60 -17.20 6.48
CA THR A 154 -2.82 -16.16 5.79
C THR A 154 -2.88 -14.85 6.54
N GLY A 155 -1.72 -14.26 6.86
CA GLY A 155 -1.60 -12.87 7.30
C GLY A 155 -1.53 -11.93 6.10
N MET A 156 -1.85 -10.65 6.32
CA MET A 156 -1.77 -9.62 5.28
C MET A 156 -1.22 -8.31 5.83
N ILE A 157 -0.31 -7.67 5.08
CA ILE A 157 0.23 -6.34 5.39
C ILE A 157 0.07 -5.45 4.16
N GLY A 158 -0.66 -4.35 4.28
CA GLY A 158 -0.89 -3.48 3.13
C GLY A 158 -1.38 -2.09 3.48
N THR A 159 -1.80 -1.36 2.47
CA THR A 159 -2.21 0.04 2.55
C THR A 159 -3.47 0.23 3.40
N ILE A 160 -4.41 -0.71 3.36
CA ILE A 160 -5.70 -0.58 4.04
C ILE A 160 -5.56 -1.00 5.50
N TRP A 161 -5.05 -2.21 5.72
CA TRP A 161 -4.88 -2.77 7.06
C TRP A 161 -3.74 -3.79 7.13
N THR A 162 -3.39 -4.13 8.36
CA THR A 162 -2.61 -5.32 8.70
C THR A 162 -3.52 -6.34 9.38
N TYR A 163 -3.53 -7.56 8.88
CA TYR A 163 -4.22 -8.70 9.49
C TYR A 163 -3.19 -9.74 9.92
N ASN A 164 -3.12 -10.02 11.21
CA ASN A 164 -2.10 -10.92 11.80
C ASN A 164 -2.59 -12.37 12.00
N GLY A 165 -3.67 -12.77 11.33
CA GLY A 165 -4.29 -14.09 11.50
C GLY A 165 -5.35 -14.14 12.61
N LYS A 166 -5.53 -13.06 13.39
CA LYS A 166 -6.53 -12.92 14.44
C LYS A 166 -7.16 -11.53 14.41
N ASP A 167 -6.35 -10.48 14.51
CA ASP A 167 -6.77 -9.10 14.64
C ASP A 167 -6.50 -8.32 13.36
N VAL A 168 -7.39 -7.38 13.04
CA VAL A 168 -7.22 -6.38 11.98
C VAL A 168 -6.83 -5.06 12.61
N LYS A 169 -5.76 -4.44 12.10
CA LYS A 169 -5.31 -3.11 12.52
C LYS A 169 -5.26 -2.19 11.31
N LYS A 170 -5.66 -0.94 11.46
CA LYS A 170 -5.51 0.08 10.42
C LYS A 170 -4.04 0.30 10.11
N ALA A 171 -3.70 0.32 8.83
CA ALA A 171 -2.32 0.53 8.41
C ALA A 171 -1.87 1.98 8.63
N GLY A 172 -0.68 2.17 9.18
CA GLY A 172 -0.02 3.49 9.21
C GLY A 172 0.78 3.77 7.92
N HIS A 173 1.33 2.72 7.34
CA HIS A 173 2.12 2.75 6.10
C HIS A 173 1.82 1.50 5.28
N THR A 174 1.90 1.61 3.95
CA THR A 174 1.77 0.46 3.04
C THR A 174 2.75 -0.67 3.40
N THR A 175 3.98 -0.30 3.74
CA THR A 175 5.03 -1.18 4.25
C THR A 175 5.50 -0.60 5.57
N PRO A 176 5.24 -1.22 6.72
CA PRO A 176 5.64 -0.73 8.04
C PRO A 176 7.15 -0.58 8.19
N GLU A 177 7.61 0.22 9.17
CA GLU A 177 9.03 0.24 9.56
C GLU A 177 9.47 -1.15 10.02
N SER A 178 10.75 -1.47 9.84
CA SER A 178 11.26 -2.85 9.99
C SER A 178 10.96 -3.47 11.36
N SER A 179 11.01 -2.70 12.46
CA SER A 179 10.67 -3.25 13.79
C SER A 179 9.18 -3.57 13.93
N ASP A 180 8.30 -2.70 13.41
CA ASP A 180 6.86 -2.96 13.40
C ASP A 180 6.53 -4.14 12.48
N LEU A 181 7.19 -4.22 11.30
CA LEU A 181 7.04 -5.33 10.37
C LEU A 181 7.42 -6.67 11.00
N GLN A 182 8.60 -6.77 11.62
CA GLN A 182 9.05 -8.01 12.28
C GLN A 182 8.13 -8.40 13.46
N ARG A 183 7.60 -7.41 14.18
CA ARG A 183 6.60 -7.63 15.25
C ARG A 183 5.31 -8.23 14.69
N GLU A 184 4.76 -7.67 13.60
CA GLU A 184 3.55 -8.21 12.98
C GLU A 184 3.78 -9.62 12.42
N LEU A 185 4.92 -9.89 11.78
CA LEU A 185 5.27 -11.24 11.32
C LEU A 185 5.38 -12.23 12.49
N ALA A 186 5.98 -11.82 13.62
CA ALA A 186 6.05 -12.66 14.83
C ALA A 186 4.66 -12.96 15.41
N GLN A 187 3.75 -11.97 15.38
CA GLN A 187 2.35 -12.18 15.78
C GLN A 187 1.63 -13.15 14.83
N MET A 188 1.87 -13.06 13.50
CA MET A 188 1.32 -14.01 12.53
C MET A 188 1.77 -15.44 12.83
N VAL A 189 3.07 -15.64 13.10
CA VAL A 189 3.61 -16.96 13.50
C VAL A 189 2.94 -17.46 14.78
N SER A 190 2.88 -16.60 15.81
CA SER A 190 2.22 -16.94 17.09
C SER A 190 0.74 -17.28 16.95
N ASN A 191 0.05 -16.62 16.01
CA ASN A 191 -1.34 -16.88 15.71
C ASN A 191 -1.53 -18.10 14.77
N GLY A 192 -0.45 -18.77 14.35
CA GLY A 192 -0.50 -19.96 13.50
C GLY A 192 -0.73 -19.68 12.03
N CYS A 193 -0.41 -18.47 11.54
CA CYS A 193 -0.34 -18.23 10.09
C CYS A 193 0.80 -19.05 9.48
N VAL A 194 0.61 -19.50 8.26
CA VAL A 194 1.61 -20.23 7.47
C VAL A 194 2.12 -19.41 6.31
N CYS A 195 1.39 -18.36 5.90
CA CYS A 195 1.80 -17.41 4.87
C CYS A 195 1.47 -15.97 5.27
N CYS A 196 2.19 -15.04 4.62
CA CYS A 196 1.95 -13.62 4.67
C CYS A 196 1.97 -13.03 3.25
N VAL A 197 0.92 -12.31 2.87
CA VAL A 197 0.88 -11.52 1.64
C VAL A 197 1.11 -10.06 2.03
N MET A 198 2.13 -9.42 1.44
CA MET A 198 2.42 -8.04 1.79
C MET A 198 2.69 -7.13 0.59
N GLU A 199 2.18 -5.91 0.70
CA GLU A 199 2.51 -4.83 -0.22
C GLU A 199 3.93 -4.30 0.08
N VAL A 200 4.79 -4.28 -0.95
CA VAL A 200 6.17 -3.79 -0.87
C VAL A 200 6.27 -2.49 -1.66
N SER A 201 6.23 -1.36 -0.97
CA SER A 201 6.34 -0.04 -1.57
C SER A 201 7.81 0.27 -1.92
N SER A 202 8.04 1.10 -2.94
CA SER A 202 9.39 1.57 -3.30
C SER A 202 10.05 2.33 -2.15
N GLN A 203 9.30 3.13 -1.41
CA GLN A 203 9.77 3.80 -0.19
C GLN A 203 10.14 2.79 0.90
N GLY A 204 9.37 1.70 1.07
CA GLY A 204 9.71 0.63 2.00
C GLY A 204 11.05 -0.02 1.67
N ILE A 205 11.35 -0.21 0.38
CA ILE A 205 12.65 -0.71 -0.08
C ILE A 205 13.74 0.35 0.12
N LYS A 206 13.51 1.59 -0.31
CA LYS A 206 14.46 2.71 -0.14
C LYS A 206 14.86 2.90 1.33
N MET A 207 13.89 2.83 2.22
CA MET A 207 14.08 2.99 3.67
C MET A 207 14.45 1.68 4.38
N GLN A 208 14.86 0.65 3.66
CA GLN A 208 15.33 -0.64 4.19
C GLN A 208 14.34 -1.34 5.13
N ARG A 209 13.04 -1.09 4.98
CA ARG A 209 11.99 -1.66 5.85
C ARG A 209 11.83 -3.16 5.70
N VAL A 210 12.19 -3.68 4.53
CA VAL A 210 12.16 -5.12 4.20
C VAL A 210 13.55 -5.74 4.11
N GLU A 211 14.58 -5.05 4.61
CA GLU A 211 15.95 -5.54 4.61
C GLU A 211 16.06 -6.83 5.43
N GLY A 212 16.78 -7.83 4.91
CA GLY A 212 16.93 -9.14 5.53
C GLY A 212 15.70 -10.08 5.41
N ILE A 213 14.63 -9.65 4.76
CA ILE A 213 13.51 -10.53 4.40
C ILE A 213 13.79 -11.13 3.02
N PHE A 214 13.81 -12.46 2.94
CA PHE A 214 13.83 -13.18 1.68
C PHE A 214 12.41 -13.69 1.37
N PHE A 215 11.85 -13.26 0.25
CA PHE A 215 10.48 -13.59 -0.13
C PHE A 215 10.45 -14.96 -0.83
N ASP A 216 9.43 -15.77 -0.56
CA ASP A 216 9.20 -16.97 -1.38
C ASP A 216 8.76 -16.59 -2.79
N ILE A 217 7.91 -15.55 -2.92
CA ILE A 217 7.46 -15.04 -4.21
C ILE A 217 7.51 -13.51 -4.20
N GLY A 218 8.15 -12.93 -5.24
CA GLY A 218 8.14 -11.51 -5.54
C GLY A 218 7.27 -11.21 -6.75
N VAL A 219 6.28 -10.33 -6.62
CA VAL A 219 5.36 -9.96 -7.71
C VAL A 219 5.62 -8.54 -8.16
N PHE A 220 5.89 -8.34 -9.45
CA PHE A 220 5.96 -7.03 -10.09
C PHE A 220 4.78 -6.81 -11.03
N LEU A 221 3.99 -5.77 -10.76
CA LEU A 221 2.76 -5.48 -11.49
C LEU A 221 2.95 -4.46 -12.62
N ASN A 222 3.56 -3.32 -12.32
CA ASN A 222 3.74 -2.21 -13.27
C ASN A 222 4.61 -1.10 -12.67
N ILE A 223 5.13 -0.21 -13.54
CA ILE A 223 5.80 1.01 -13.12
C ILE A 223 5.50 2.18 -14.06
N GLU A 224 5.01 3.27 -13.48
CA GLU A 224 4.79 4.56 -14.13
C GLU A 224 5.45 5.66 -13.30
N PRO A 225 5.81 6.83 -13.90
CA PRO A 225 6.33 7.95 -13.15
C PRO A 225 5.36 8.38 -12.03
N ASP A 226 5.76 8.11 -10.80
CA ASP A 226 5.02 8.45 -9.58
C ASP A 226 6.04 8.57 -8.43
N HIS A 227 5.70 9.22 -7.33
CA HIS A 227 6.56 9.34 -6.17
C HIS A 227 7.97 9.92 -6.46
N ILE A 228 8.06 10.91 -7.37
CA ILE A 228 9.31 11.60 -7.71
C ILE A 228 9.21 13.04 -7.20
N GLY A 229 10.07 13.42 -6.25
CA GLY A 229 10.06 14.76 -5.67
C GLY A 229 10.78 14.84 -4.32
N PRO A 230 10.76 16.02 -3.68
CA PRO A 230 11.36 16.21 -2.36
C PRO A 230 10.79 15.24 -1.32
N GLY A 231 11.67 14.49 -0.65
CA GLY A 231 11.28 13.48 0.35
C GLY A 231 10.77 12.16 -0.20
N GLU A 232 10.73 12.01 -1.52
CA GLU A 232 10.38 10.78 -2.22
C GLU A 232 11.59 10.25 -3.00
N HIS A 233 11.44 9.80 -4.25
CA HIS A 233 12.56 9.40 -5.10
C HIS A 233 13.16 10.60 -5.84
N ALA A 234 14.48 10.63 -5.96
CA ALA A 234 15.20 11.69 -6.69
C ALA A 234 14.94 11.62 -8.21
N SER A 235 14.64 10.44 -8.74
CA SER A 235 14.42 10.22 -10.17
C SER A 235 13.58 8.96 -10.43
N PHE A 236 13.06 8.85 -11.66
CA PHE A 236 12.41 7.63 -12.13
C PHE A 236 13.35 6.42 -12.11
N ALA A 237 14.64 6.63 -12.38
CA ALA A 237 15.65 5.56 -12.34
C ALA A 237 15.80 5.00 -10.92
N GLU A 238 15.86 5.85 -9.89
CA GLU A 238 15.88 5.41 -8.49
C GLU A 238 14.58 4.67 -8.11
N TYR A 239 13.44 5.19 -8.53
CA TYR A 239 12.14 4.56 -8.29
C TYR A 239 12.06 3.15 -8.89
N LEU A 240 12.51 3.00 -10.14
CA LEU A 240 12.60 1.72 -10.84
C LEU A 240 13.58 0.77 -10.14
N TYR A 241 14.79 1.28 -9.82
CA TYR A 241 15.79 0.50 -9.10
C TYR A 241 15.25 -0.04 -7.76
N CYS A 242 14.58 0.80 -6.98
CA CYS A 242 13.99 0.34 -5.71
C CYS A 242 13.01 -0.81 -5.92
N LYS A 243 12.11 -0.72 -6.92
CA LYS A 243 11.16 -1.81 -7.19
C LYS A 243 11.83 -3.08 -7.68
N SER A 244 12.86 -2.97 -8.54
CA SER A 244 13.60 -4.14 -9.06
C SER A 244 14.30 -4.94 -7.96
N ARG A 245 14.63 -4.30 -6.82
CA ARG A 245 15.27 -5.00 -5.68
C ARG A 245 14.44 -6.15 -5.13
N LEU A 246 13.10 -6.12 -5.25
CA LEU A 246 12.25 -7.23 -4.81
C LEU A 246 12.63 -8.54 -5.52
N LEU A 247 12.92 -8.48 -6.84
CA LEU A 247 13.30 -9.66 -7.63
C LEU A 247 14.74 -10.15 -7.38
N ARG A 248 15.52 -9.42 -6.57
CA ARG A 248 16.84 -9.84 -6.10
C ARG A 248 16.83 -10.46 -4.71
N GLN A 249 15.67 -10.44 -4.05
CA GLN A 249 15.51 -10.97 -2.69
C GLN A 249 14.27 -11.88 -2.60
N CYS A 250 13.96 -12.60 -3.69
CA CYS A 250 12.92 -13.62 -3.70
C CYS A 250 13.38 -14.91 -4.38
N GLN A 251 12.68 -16.00 -4.09
CA GLN A 251 12.96 -17.31 -4.69
C GLN A 251 12.35 -17.42 -6.09
N ALA A 252 11.11 -16.97 -6.28
CA ALA A 252 10.42 -16.91 -7.57
C ALA A 252 9.89 -15.49 -7.83
N GLY A 253 9.98 -15.03 -9.07
CA GLY A 253 9.48 -13.75 -9.53
C GLY A 253 8.30 -13.91 -10.47
N ILE A 254 7.19 -13.22 -10.21
CA ILE A 254 6.02 -13.14 -11.08
C ILE A 254 5.95 -11.74 -11.67
N VAL A 255 6.03 -11.59 -12.98
CA VAL A 255 6.30 -10.32 -13.64
C VAL A 255 5.30 -10.04 -14.76
N ASN A 256 4.73 -8.84 -14.74
CA ASN A 256 3.89 -8.35 -15.82
C ASN A 256 4.74 -8.06 -17.06
N ARG A 257 4.47 -8.80 -18.15
CA ARG A 257 5.17 -8.64 -19.40
C ARG A 257 4.69 -7.42 -20.22
N ASP A 258 3.49 -6.93 -19.94
CA ASP A 258 2.91 -5.80 -20.67
C ASP A 258 3.51 -4.44 -20.26
N ASP A 259 4.29 -4.38 -19.18
CA ASP A 259 4.94 -3.14 -18.77
C ASP A 259 6.22 -2.90 -19.60
N ARG A 260 6.29 -1.73 -20.23
CA ARG A 260 7.43 -1.32 -21.08
C ARG A 260 8.78 -1.26 -20.37
N ASN A 261 8.81 -1.32 -19.04
CA ASN A 261 10.04 -1.31 -18.26
C ASN A 261 10.40 -2.70 -17.72
N THR A 262 9.70 -3.74 -18.13
CA THR A 262 9.90 -5.11 -17.63
C THR A 262 11.36 -5.55 -17.74
N GLU A 263 12.02 -5.35 -18.87
CA GLU A 263 13.44 -5.71 -19.06
C GLU A 263 14.36 -4.95 -18.07
N LYS A 264 14.04 -3.67 -17.76
CA LYS A 264 14.81 -2.89 -16.79
C LYS A 264 14.57 -3.39 -15.35
N ILE A 265 13.35 -3.82 -15.04
CA ILE A 265 12.99 -4.40 -13.74
C ILE A 265 13.67 -5.75 -13.54
N LEU A 266 13.77 -6.55 -14.59
CA LEU A 266 14.44 -7.85 -14.58
C LEU A 266 15.97 -7.72 -14.50
N PHE A 267 16.54 -6.58 -14.85
CA PHE A 267 17.99 -6.41 -14.82
C PHE A 267 18.59 -6.75 -13.45
N GLY A 268 19.44 -7.78 -13.42
CA GLY A 268 20.11 -8.28 -12.21
C GLY A 268 19.20 -9.01 -11.22
N HIS A 269 18.05 -9.56 -11.67
CA HIS A 269 17.28 -10.51 -10.87
C HIS A 269 18.08 -11.79 -10.57
N THR A 270 17.72 -12.48 -9.51
CA THR A 270 18.41 -13.71 -9.05
C THR A 270 17.45 -14.88 -8.83
N CYS A 271 16.19 -14.74 -9.22
CA CYS A 271 15.13 -15.71 -9.04
C CYS A 271 14.64 -16.28 -10.36
N ASP A 272 13.94 -17.40 -10.32
CA ASP A 272 13.19 -17.92 -11.47
C ASP A 272 12.03 -16.97 -11.79
N ILE A 273 11.82 -16.68 -13.08
CA ILE A 273 10.80 -15.72 -13.52
C ILE A 273 9.66 -16.45 -14.25
N GLU A 274 8.44 -16.16 -13.80
CA GLU A 274 7.21 -16.45 -14.53
C GLU A 274 6.53 -15.12 -14.92
N THR A 275 5.91 -15.10 -16.07
CA THR A 275 5.35 -13.89 -16.68
C THR A 275 3.85 -14.01 -16.94
N PHE A 276 3.13 -12.88 -16.84
CA PHE A 276 1.73 -12.79 -17.22
C PHE A 276 1.47 -11.61 -18.16
N SER A 277 0.42 -11.73 -18.98
CA SER A 277 0.02 -10.72 -19.97
C SER A 277 -1.50 -10.69 -20.15
N VAL A 278 -2.04 -9.51 -20.38
CA VAL A 278 -3.41 -9.27 -20.86
C VAL A 278 -3.43 -8.82 -22.32
N LEU A 279 -2.29 -8.48 -22.90
CA LEU A 279 -2.12 -8.04 -24.29
C LEU A 279 -1.70 -9.19 -25.23
N GLY A 280 -1.29 -10.35 -24.66
CA GLY A 280 -0.82 -11.49 -25.41
C GLY A 280 0.43 -11.18 -26.25
N GLU A 281 0.44 -11.63 -27.51
CA GLU A 281 1.57 -11.42 -28.44
C GLU A 281 1.74 -9.95 -28.88
N ASN A 282 0.75 -9.09 -28.61
CA ASN A 282 0.79 -7.65 -28.87
C ASN A 282 1.42 -6.83 -27.74
N GLY A 283 1.95 -7.49 -26.70
CA GLY A 283 2.67 -6.84 -25.59
C GLY A 283 3.94 -6.11 -26.07
N VAL A 284 4.28 -5.04 -25.39
CA VAL A 284 5.01 -3.87 -25.91
C VAL A 284 6.48 -4.12 -26.33
N ASP A 285 7.19 -5.14 -25.85
CA ASP A 285 8.66 -5.15 -26.01
C ASP A 285 9.32 -6.48 -26.47
N ALA A 286 8.57 -7.53 -26.80
CA ALA A 286 9.20 -8.74 -27.34
C ALA A 286 8.25 -9.51 -28.26
N PRO A 287 8.20 -9.16 -29.56
CA PRO A 287 7.47 -9.94 -30.55
C PRO A 287 7.97 -11.38 -30.55
N GLY A 288 7.06 -12.33 -30.34
CA GLY A 288 7.34 -13.78 -30.44
C GLY A 288 7.65 -14.52 -29.13
N GLN A 289 7.69 -13.86 -27.96
CA GLN A 289 7.76 -14.57 -26.68
C GLN A 289 6.40 -14.57 -25.98
N LYS A 290 5.78 -15.71 -25.80
CA LYS A 290 4.53 -15.89 -25.09
C LYS A 290 4.77 -15.77 -23.58
N ALA A 291 3.90 -15.05 -22.85
CA ALA A 291 3.90 -15.08 -21.38
C ALA A 291 3.45 -16.47 -20.88
N ASP A 292 3.87 -16.84 -19.66
CA ASP A 292 3.55 -18.14 -19.06
C ASP A 292 2.04 -18.29 -18.76
N ILE A 293 1.34 -17.16 -18.57
CA ILE A 293 -0.12 -17.10 -18.55
C ILE A 293 -0.62 -15.86 -19.29
N VAL A 294 -1.63 -16.02 -20.13
CA VAL A 294 -2.26 -14.92 -20.89
C VAL A 294 -3.76 -14.93 -20.64
N ALA A 295 -4.33 -13.74 -20.38
CA ALA A 295 -5.78 -13.60 -20.40
C ALA A 295 -6.27 -13.41 -21.83
N GLU A 296 -7.21 -14.24 -22.24
CA GLU A 296 -7.81 -14.26 -23.57
C GLU A 296 -9.30 -13.96 -23.47
N ARG A 297 -9.91 -13.47 -24.55
CA ARG A 297 -11.36 -13.26 -24.68
C ARG A 297 -11.94 -12.48 -23.50
N ILE A 298 -11.28 -11.37 -23.11
CA ILE A 298 -11.74 -10.53 -22.01
C ILE A 298 -13.04 -9.85 -22.41
N THR A 299 -14.10 -10.04 -21.63
CA THR A 299 -15.40 -9.40 -21.80
C THR A 299 -15.91 -8.85 -20.48
N PHE A 300 -16.81 -7.89 -20.58
CA PHE A 300 -17.38 -7.21 -19.40
C PHE A 300 -18.90 -7.37 -19.40
N SER A 301 -19.49 -7.58 -18.23
CA SER A 301 -20.93 -7.70 -18.09
C SER A 301 -21.44 -7.04 -16.82
N MET A 302 -22.66 -6.52 -16.87
CA MET A 302 -23.40 -6.06 -15.71
C MET A 302 -24.56 -7.03 -15.47
N LYS A 303 -24.63 -7.61 -14.29
CA LYS A 303 -25.69 -8.54 -13.90
C LYS A 303 -26.09 -8.34 -12.45
N GLU A 304 -27.39 -8.19 -12.19
CA GLU A 304 -27.96 -8.08 -10.84
C GLU A 304 -27.28 -7.01 -9.98
N GLY A 305 -27.08 -5.82 -10.56
CA GLY A 305 -26.42 -4.70 -9.89
C GLY A 305 -24.93 -4.90 -9.59
N ARG A 306 -24.25 -5.81 -10.30
CA ARG A 306 -22.82 -6.08 -10.15
C ARG A 306 -22.10 -6.04 -11.48
N LEU A 307 -20.81 -5.65 -11.44
CA LEU A 307 -19.93 -5.67 -12.59
C LEU A 307 -19.00 -6.87 -12.53
N TYR A 308 -18.83 -7.53 -13.68
CA TYR A 308 -17.96 -8.69 -13.82
C TYR A 308 -17.02 -8.54 -15.00
N SER A 309 -15.76 -8.95 -14.80
CA SER A 309 -14.82 -9.19 -15.88
C SER A 309 -14.72 -10.70 -16.11
N HIS A 310 -15.01 -11.15 -17.34
CA HIS A 310 -14.84 -12.53 -17.77
C HIS A 310 -13.56 -12.63 -18.57
N PHE A 311 -12.78 -13.67 -18.37
CA PHE A 311 -11.61 -13.95 -19.16
C PHE A 311 -11.27 -15.44 -19.15
N PHE A 312 -10.48 -15.85 -20.11
CA PHE A 312 -9.98 -17.22 -20.24
C PHE A 312 -8.47 -17.23 -20.10
N THR A 313 -7.92 -18.35 -19.62
CA THR A 313 -6.48 -18.61 -19.65
C THR A 313 -6.23 -19.98 -20.27
N ASP A 314 -5.06 -20.14 -20.89
CA ASP A 314 -4.63 -21.42 -21.51
C ASP A 314 -5.68 -21.99 -22.51
N GLY A 315 -6.46 -21.10 -23.13
CA GLY A 315 -7.48 -21.41 -24.15
C GLY A 315 -8.76 -22.06 -23.64
N LYS A 316 -8.84 -22.51 -22.39
CA LYS A 316 -9.95 -23.32 -21.87
C LYS A 316 -10.49 -22.87 -20.50
N GLU A 317 -9.64 -22.34 -19.64
CA GLU A 317 -10.01 -22.09 -18.28
C GLU A 317 -10.71 -20.73 -18.14
N GLU A 318 -12.01 -20.77 -17.88
CA GLU A 318 -12.85 -19.59 -17.68
C GLU A 318 -12.75 -19.09 -16.25
N PHE A 319 -12.60 -17.76 -16.11
CA PHE A 319 -12.61 -17.05 -14.83
C PHE A 319 -13.64 -15.93 -14.86
N LEU A 320 -14.29 -15.74 -13.71
CA LEU A 320 -15.20 -14.65 -13.43
C LEU A 320 -14.66 -13.84 -12.25
N LEU A 321 -14.39 -12.57 -12.49
CA LEU A 321 -13.88 -11.65 -11.49
C LEU A 321 -14.94 -10.57 -11.19
N GLN A 322 -15.37 -10.45 -9.94
CA GLN A 322 -16.33 -9.41 -9.51
C GLN A 322 -15.64 -8.05 -9.31
N MET A 323 -14.81 -7.68 -10.26
CA MET A 323 -14.11 -6.39 -10.30
C MET A 323 -13.97 -5.96 -11.76
N PRO A 324 -14.32 -4.70 -12.08
CA PRO A 324 -14.26 -4.22 -13.45
C PRO A 324 -12.83 -3.94 -13.91
N GLY A 325 -12.56 -4.21 -15.18
CA GLY A 325 -11.42 -3.66 -15.91
C GLY A 325 -10.24 -4.60 -16.16
N ILE A 326 -9.58 -4.35 -17.28
CA ILE A 326 -8.41 -5.10 -17.75
C ILE A 326 -7.29 -5.10 -16.71
N PHE A 327 -7.09 -3.97 -16.00
CA PHE A 327 -6.07 -3.90 -14.96
C PHE A 327 -6.37 -4.85 -13.77
N ASN A 328 -7.65 -5.12 -13.46
CA ASN A 328 -8.01 -6.10 -12.43
C ASN A 328 -7.87 -7.53 -12.95
N VAL A 329 -8.08 -7.77 -14.23
CA VAL A 329 -7.72 -9.06 -14.89
C VAL A 329 -6.22 -9.28 -14.79
N SER A 330 -5.39 -8.28 -15.06
CA SER A 330 -3.93 -8.33 -14.89
C SER A 330 -3.54 -8.65 -13.43
N ASN A 331 -4.18 -8.00 -12.44
CA ASN A 331 -3.96 -8.30 -11.02
C ASN A 331 -4.38 -9.75 -10.66
N ALA A 332 -5.46 -10.25 -11.27
CA ALA A 332 -5.93 -11.62 -11.07
C ALA A 332 -4.96 -12.65 -11.66
N LEU A 333 -4.37 -12.40 -12.85
CA LEU A 333 -3.35 -13.29 -13.43
C LEU A 333 -2.15 -13.44 -12.50
N ALA A 334 -1.67 -12.34 -11.89
CA ALA A 334 -0.60 -12.41 -10.91
C ALA A 334 -0.98 -13.27 -9.70
N ALA A 335 -2.21 -13.13 -9.18
CA ALA A 335 -2.71 -13.95 -8.07
C ALA A 335 -2.90 -15.43 -8.45
N ILE A 336 -3.30 -15.72 -9.69
CA ILE A 336 -3.41 -17.09 -10.23
C ILE A 336 -2.03 -17.75 -10.29
N LEU A 337 -0.98 -17.03 -10.75
CA LEU A 337 0.39 -17.56 -10.75
C LEU A 337 0.88 -17.85 -9.33
N VAL A 338 0.61 -16.96 -8.36
CA VAL A 338 0.92 -17.25 -6.95
C VAL A 338 0.19 -18.54 -6.50
N ALA A 339 -1.08 -18.72 -6.84
CA ALA A 339 -1.83 -19.92 -6.49
C ALA A 339 -1.25 -21.20 -7.10
N ARG A 340 -0.68 -21.13 -8.32
CA ARG A 340 0.03 -22.26 -8.96
C ARG A 340 1.24 -22.71 -8.13
N HIS A 341 2.03 -21.77 -7.57
CA HIS A 341 3.14 -22.09 -6.67
C HIS A 341 2.69 -22.83 -5.40
N PHE A 342 1.51 -22.53 -4.90
CA PHE A 342 0.89 -23.25 -3.77
C PHE A 342 0.15 -24.52 -4.18
N LYS A 343 0.13 -24.87 -5.48
CA LYS A 343 -0.57 -26.03 -6.05
C LYS A 343 -2.06 -26.07 -5.69
N ILE A 344 -2.69 -24.87 -5.65
CA ILE A 344 -4.11 -24.73 -5.34
C ILE A 344 -4.92 -25.20 -6.56
N ALA A 345 -5.96 -25.99 -6.29
CA ALA A 345 -6.85 -26.48 -7.33
C ALA A 345 -7.59 -25.30 -8.01
N GLN A 346 -7.84 -25.43 -9.29
CA GLN A 346 -8.29 -24.33 -10.13
C GLN A 346 -9.73 -23.89 -9.83
N ASP A 347 -10.59 -24.82 -9.42
CA ASP A 347 -11.95 -24.54 -8.93
C ASP A 347 -11.95 -23.64 -7.69
N VAL A 348 -11.03 -23.89 -6.74
CA VAL A 348 -10.84 -23.04 -5.56
C VAL A 348 -10.41 -21.63 -5.96
N VAL A 349 -9.51 -21.50 -6.95
CA VAL A 349 -9.07 -20.19 -7.47
C VAL A 349 -10.23 -19.44 -8.12
N LYS A 350 -11.05 -20.13 -8.95
CA LYS A 350 -12.22 -19.56 -9.61
C LYS A 350 -13.24 -19.05 -8.58
N ASP A 351 -13.57 -19.86 -7.60
CA ASP A 351 -14.50 -19.53 -6.53
C ASP A 351 -14.03 -18.33 -5.71
N ALA A 352 -12.75 -18.28 -5.36
CA ALA A 352 -12.16 -17.18 -4.62
C ALA A 352 -12.24 -15.87 -5.42
N LEU A 353 -11.82 -15.87 -6.70
CA LEU A 353 -11.83 -14.68 -7.56
C LEU A 353 -13.26 -14.15 -7.79
N GLN A 354 -14.24 -15.04 -7.94
CA GLN A 354 -15.63 -14.65 -8.13
C GLN A 354 -16.24 -13.97 -6.90
N ARG A 355 -15.79 -14.33 -5.69
CA ARG A 355 -16.36 -13.81 -4.43
C ARG A 355 -15.56 -12.64 -3.84
N GLN A 356 -14.28 -12.53 -4.21
CA GLN A 356 -13.38 -11.56 -3.59
C GLN A 356 -13.72 -10.13 -4.00
N THR A 357 -13.84 -9.27 -3.01
CA THR A 357 -13.94 -7.81 -3.16
C THR A 357 -12.78 -7.14 -2.44
N VAL A 358 -12.45 -5.93 -2.85
CA VAL A 358 -11.37 -5.14 -2.24
C VAL A 358 -11.94 -3.82 -1.74
N PRO A 359 -11.87 -3.52 -0.43
CA PRO A 359 -12.44 -2.30 0.10
C PRO A 359 -11.93 -1.04 -0.61
N GLY A 360 -12.85 -0.22 -1.10
CA GLY A 360 -12.55 1.02 -1.79
C GLY A 360 -11.78 0.89 -3.11
N ARG A 361 -11.84 -0.27 -3.78
CA ARG A 361 -11.25 -0.50 -5.11
C ARG A 361 -12.29 -1.08 -6.05
N CYS A 362 -12.97 -0.23 -6.80
CA CYS A 362 -14.17 -0.60 -7.56
C CYS A 362 -15.13 -1.46 -6.72
N GLU A 363 -15.23 -1.13 -5.41
CA GLU A 363 -16.04 -1.89 -4.46
C GLU A 363 -17.52 -1.68 -4.78
N ASN A 364 -18.21 -2.76 -5.15
CA ASN A 364 -19.63 -2.72 -5.40
C ASN A 364 -20.42 -2.66 -4.09
N VAL A 365 -21.27 -1.64 -3.95
CA VAL A 365 -22.23 -1.52 -2.83
C VAL A 365 -23.61 -1.92 -3.34
N ARG A 366 -23.98 -3.19 -3.12
CA ARG A 366 -25.25 -3.73 -3.62
C ARG A 366 -26.44 -3.14 -2.86
N ILE A 367 -27.19 -2.26 -3.52
CA ILE A 367 -28.41 -1.61 -3.01
C ILE A 367 -29.57 -1.70 -4.00
N SER A 368 -29.32 -2.09 -5.24
CA SER A 368 -30.30 -2.26 -6.29
C SER A 368 -29.83 -3.31 -7.30
N ASP A 369 -30.76 -3.96 -7.97
CA ASP A 369 -30.46 -4.82 -9.12
C ASP A 369 -30.60 -4.05 -10.47
N LYS A 370 -31.09 -2.79 -10.44
CA LYS A 370 -31.33 -1.96 -11.62
C LYS A 370 -30.15 -1.07 -12.01
N PHE A 371 -29.34 -0.68 -11.05
CA PHE A 371 -28.17 0.19 -11.23
C PHE A 371 -27.05 -0.21 -10.28
N VAL A 372 -25.84 0.24 -10.58
CA VAL A 372 -24.63 -0.11 -9.82
C VAL A 372 -24.12 1.12 -9.06
N PHE A 373 -23.81 0.93 -7.76
CA PHE A 373 -23.00 1.88 -6.99
C PHE A 373 -21.62 1.28 -6.69
N LEU A 374 -20.58 2.06 -7.03
CA LEU A 374 -19.17 1.69 -6.78
C LEU A 374 -18.50 2.71 -5.87
N VAL A 375 -17.57 2.23 -5.06
CA VAL A 375 -16.64 3.06 -4.27
C VAL A 375 -15.22 2.79 -4.75
N ASP A 376 -14.47 3.85 -5.09
CA ASP A 376 -13.09 3.74 -5.57
C ASP A 376 -12.16 4.81 -4.99
N TYR A 377 -10.88 4.47 -4.91
CA TYR A 377 -9.82 5.35 -4.38
C TYR A 377 -9.19 6.25 -5.44
N ALA A 378 -9.73 6.36 -6.64
CA ALA A 378 -9.21 7.22 -7.70
C ALA A 378 -9.25 8.70 -7.30
N HIS A 379 -8.10 9.25 -6.91
CA HIS A 379 -7.93 10.58 -6.33
C HIS A 379 -6.99 11.49 -7.14
N ASN A 380 -6.62 11.10 -8.35
CA ASN A 380 -5.84 11.91 -9.29
C ASN A 380 -6.36 11.71 -10.73
N GLU A 381 -5.92 12.59 -11.65
CA GLU A 381 -6.37 12.59 -13.03
C GLU A 381 -6.26 11.23 -13.71
N MET A 382 -5.07 10.63 -13.67
CA MET A 382 -4.79 9.35 -14.35
C MET A 382 -5.67 8.22 -13.80
N SER A 383 -5.79 8.11 -12.46
CA SER A 383 -6.63 7.09 -11.83
C SER A 383 -8.10 7.28 -12.18
N LEU A 384 -8.59 8.53 -12.20
CA LEU A 384 -9.97 8.85 -12.57
C LEU A 384 -10.24 8.54 -14.04
N ARG A 385 -9.31 8.88 -14.93
CA ARG A 385 -9.38 8.57 -16.37
C ARG A 385 -9.46 7.05 -16.59
N ASN A 386 -8.60 6.29 -15.95
CA ASN A 386 -8.57 4.83 -16.08
C ASN A 386 -9.85 4.18 -15.51
N LEU A 387 -10.35 4.68 -14.38
CA LEU A 387 -11.60 4.23 -13.78
C LEU A 387 -12.78 4.47 -14.71
N LEU A 388 -13.00 5.72 -15.15
CA LEU A 388 -14.13 6.08 -15.99
C LEU A 388 -14.04 5.41 -17.37
N GLY A 389 -12.86 5.34 -17.98
CA GLY A 389 -12.63 4.60 -19.23
C GLY A 389 -12.98 3.12 -19.11
N THR A 390 -12.59 2.48 -17.99
CA THR A 390 -12.97 1.10 -17.69
C THR A 390 -14.47 0.91 -17.57
N LEU A 391 -15.14 1.80 -16.81
CA LEU A 391 -16.58 1.71 -16.58
C LEU A 391 -17.40 1.97 -17.85
N ARG A 392 -16.89 2.76 -18.79
CA ARG A 392 -17.48 2.91 -20.13
C ARG A 392 -17.52 1.61 -20.91
N GLY A 393 -16.54 0.73 -20.74
CA GLY A 393 -16.51 -0.57 -21.40
C GLY A 393 -17.65 -1.52 -21.01
N PHE A 394 -18.47 -1.16 -20.00
CA PHE A 394 -19.68 -1.90 -19.61
C PHE A 394 -20.95 -1.41 -20.31
N ASP A 395 -20.84 -0.44 -21.20
CA ASP A 395 -21.96 0.17 -21.93
C ASP A 395 -23.12 0.61 -21.01
N PRO A 396 -22.83 1.45 -19.98
CA PRO A 396 -23.85 1.89 -19.03
C PRO A 396 -24.90 2.76 -19.68
N GLY A 397 -26.15 2.74 -19.18
CA GLY A 397 -27.18 3.69 -19.55
C GLY A 397 -26.73 5.13 -19.31
N ARG A 398 -26.12 5.39 -18.14
CA ARG A 398 -25.33 6.60 -17.82
C ARG A 398 -24.16 6.23 -16.92
N LEU A 399 -23.02 6.88 -17.14
CA LEU A 399 -21.89 6.87 -16.22
C LEU A 399 -21.92 8.14 -15.36
N VAL A 400 -22.20 8.00 -14.08
CA VAL A 400 -22.26 9.09 -13.10
C VAL A 400 -21.05 9.04 -12.19
N VAL A 401 -20.33 10.15 -12.01
CA VAL A 401 -19.22 10.22 -11.08
C VAL A 401 -19.46 11.25 -9.97
N ILE A 402 -19.18 10.86 -8.74
CA ILE A 402 -19.22 11.71 -7.55
C ILE A 402 -17.80 11.82 -7.01
N PHE A 403 -17.22 13.01 -7.02
CA PHE A 403 -15.87 13.19 -6.51
C PHE A 403 -15.58 14.60 -6.02
N GLY A 404 -14.53 14.72 -5.23
CA GLY A 404 -13.91 15.95 -4.81
C GLY A 404 -12.40 15.84 -4.80
N CYS A 405 -11.71 16.87 -4.34
CA CYS A 405 -10.27 16.88 -4.17
C CYS A 405 -9.86 17.23 -2.75
N GLY A 406 -8.76 16.65 -2.29
CA GLY A 406 -8.20 16.99 -0.98
C GLY A 406 -7.58 18.39 -0.96
N GLY A 407 -7.81 19.11 0.13
CA GLY A 407 -7.14 20.37 0.46
C GLY A 407 -5.65 20.18 0.78
N ASN A 408 -4.87 21.27 0.78
CA ASN A 408 -3.43 21.28 1.00
C ASN A 408 -2.68 20.32 0.05
N ARG A 409 -3.15 20.25 -1.20
CA ARG A 409 -2.59 19.47 -2.30
C ARG A 409 -2.47 20.33 -3.57
N SER A 410 -1.76 19.82 -4.58
CA SER A 410 -1.56 20.55 -5.84
C SER A 410 -2.90 20.98 -6.48
N LYS A 411 -3.09 22.28 -6.67
CA LYS A 411 -4.28 22.85 -7.32
C LYS A 411 -4.38 22.46 -8.80
N LEU A 412 -3.24 22.30 -9.48
CA LEU A 412 -3.21 21.94 -10.92
C LEU A 412 -3.95 20.64 -11.24
N ARG A 413 -3.96 19.67 -10.32
CA ARG A 413 -4.68 18.41 -10.54
C ARG A 413 -6.19 18.55 -10.44
N ARG A 414 -6.72 19.58 -9.73
CA ARG A 414 -8.16 19.77 -9.52
C ARG A 414 -8.87 20.03 -10.84
N GLY A 415 -8.42 21.02 -11.59
CA GLY A 415 -8.95 21.32 -12.92
C GLY A 415 -8.82 20.14 -13.90
N ARG A 416 -7.67 19.43 -13.89
CA ARG A 416 -7.48 18.25 -14.75
C ARG A 416 -8.43 17.10 -14.40
N MET A 417 -8.74 16.89 -13.12
CA MET A 417 -9.76 15.91 -12.72
C MET A 417 -11.15 16.34 -13.15
N GLY A 418 -11.49 17.63 -13.04
CA GLY A 418 -12.74 18.21 -13.55
C GLY A 418 -12.89 18.01 -15.07
N GLU A 419 -11.86 18.33 -15.84
CA GLU A 419 -11.82 18.10 -17.29
C GLU A 419 -12.00 16.61 -17.64
N THR A 420 -11.31 15.73 -16.94
CA THR A 420 -11.39 14.28 -17.15
C THR A 420 -12.81 13.76 -16.89
N ALA A 421 -13.44 14.20 -15.79
CA ALA A 421 -14.81 13.83 -15.47
C ALA A 421 -15.80 14.35 -16.52
N GLY A 422 -15.68 15.63 -16.90
CA GLY A 422 -16.57 16.24 -17.90
C GLY A 422 -16.43 15.66 -19.32
N ARG A 423 -15.30 15.04 -19.65
CA ARG A 423 -15.11 14.35 -20.94
C ARG A 423 -15.57 12.89 -20.94
N LEU A 424 -15.51 12.20 -19.80
CA LEU A 424 -15.68 10.74 -19.73
C LEU A 424 -16.98 10.31 -19.03
N ALA A 425 -17.54 11.13 -18.13
CA ALA A 425 -18.82 10.84 -17.48
C ALA A 425 -19.99 11.55 -18.19
N ASP A 426 -21.20 10.96 -18.10
CA ASP A 426 -22.41 11.60 -18.59
C ASP A 426 -22.94 12.63 -17.60
N PHE A 427 -22.68 12.41 -16.32
CA PHE A 427 -23.05 13.35 -15.26
C PHE A 427 -22.04 13.34 -14.14
N THR A 428 -21.66 14.53 -13.67
CA THR A 428 -20.68 14.71 -12.60
C THR A 428 -21.32 15.41 -11.40
N ILE A 429 -21.12 14.87 -10.20
CA ILE A 429 -21.49 15.52 -8.95
C ILE A 429 -20.21 15.94 -8.25
N LEU A 430 -19.93 17.23 -8.23
CA LEU A 430 -18.78 17.80 -7.52
C LEU A 430 -19.11 17.94 -6.04
N THR A 431 -18.27 17.37 -5.17
CA THR A 431 -18.51 17.36 -3.73
C THR A 431 -17.22 17.50 -2.94
N SER A 432 -17.30 17.66 -1.62
CA SER A 432 -16.13 17.71 -0.73
C SER A 432 -15.51 16.32 -0.54
N ASP A 433 -14.19 16.29 -0.56
CA ASP A 433 -13.37 15.14 -0.10
C ASP A 433 -12.86 15.43 1.33
N ASN A 434 -11.56 15.58 1.54
CA ASN A 434 -10.91 16.04 2.77
C ASN A 434 -10.45 17.50 2.58
N PRO A 435 -11.23 18.51 2.87
CA PRO A 435 -10.85 19.91 2.62
C PRO A 435 -9.68 20.36 3.50
N ARG A 436 -9.42 19.69 4.61
CA ARG A 436 -8.38 20.01 5.58
C ARG A 436 -8.50 21.46 6.05
N TRP A 437 -7.52 22.31 5.72
CA TRP A 437 -7.46 23.71 6.10
C TRP A 437 -7.96 24.67 5.00
N GLU A 438 -8.40 24.15 3.86
CA GLU A 438 -8.94 24.96 2.75
C GLU A 438 -10.47 25.00 2.81
N ASP A 439 -11.05 26.10 2.29
CA ASP A 439 -12.49 26.20 2.08
C ASP A 439 -12.93 25.18 1.03
N PRO A 440 -13.90 24.30 1.33
CA PRO A 440 -14.44 23.34 0.38
C PRO A 440 -14.94 23.96 -0.92
N GLU A 441 -15.59 25.14 -0.86
CA GLU A 441 -16.13 25.81 -2.04
C GLU A 441 -15.03 26.28 -3.00
N LEU A 442 -13.89 26.77 -2.47
CA LEU A 442 -12.74 27.14 -3.30
C LEU A 442 -12.12 25.91 -4.00
N ILE A 443 -12.13 24.75 -3.33
CA ILE A 443 -11.68 23.50 -3.96
C ILE A 443 -12.62 23.12 -5.11
N LEU A 444 -13.94 23.27 -4.92
CA LEU A 444 -14.94 22.99 -5.94
C LEU A 444 -14.82 23.97 -7.12
N ASP A 445 -14.51 25.26 -6.88
CA ASP A 445 -14.24 26.24 -7.94
C ASP A 445 -13.06 25.81 -8.82
N ASP A 446 -11.97 25.34 -8.21
CA ASP A 446 -10.81 24.84 -8.95
C ASP A 446 -11.15 23.62 -9.82
N ILE A 447 -12.00 22.70 -9.33
CA ILE A 447 -12.45 21.52 -10.10
C ILE A 447 -13.40 21.96 -11.22
N GLU A 448 -14.34 22.84 -10.90
CA GLU A 448 -15.35 23.35 -11.84
C GLU A 448 -14.71 24.10 -13.01
N SER A 449 -13.60 24.80 -12.78
CA SER A 449 -12.86 25.48 -13.86
C SER A 449 -12.44 24.53 -14.97
N GLY A 450 -12.11 23.29 -14.65
CA GLY A 450 -11.76 22.26 -15.64
C GLY A 450 -12.98 21.68 -16.36
N ILE A 451 -14.08 21.41 -15.62
CA ILE A 451 -15.27 20.79 -16.22
C ILE A 451 -16.01 21.76 -17.15
N LYS A 452 -16.00 23.07 -16.83
CA LYS A 452 -16.57 24.13 -17.68
C LYS A 452 -15.96 24.20 -19.09
N GLY A 453 -14.74 23.72 -19.27
CA GLY A 453 -14.07 23.59 -20.56
C GLY A 453 -14.53 22.39 -21.40
N THR A 454 -15.53 21.65 -20.94
CA THR A 454 -16.06 20.43 -21.57
C THR A 454 -17.56 20.56 -21.84
N SER A 455 -18.14 19.60 -22.54
CA SER A 455 -19.60 19.47 -22.72
C SER A 455 -20.29 18.68 -21.62
N GLY A 456 -19.57 18.24 -20.58
CA GLY A 456 -20.06 17.36 -19.51
C GLY A 456 -21.10 18.08 -18.62
N ALA A 457 -22.22 17.41 -18.38
CA ALA A 457 -23.22 17.90 -17.43
C ALA A 457 -22.75 17.69 -15.98
N TYR A 458 -22.96 18.66 -15.12
CA TYR A 458 -22.55 18.56 -13.72
C TYR A 458 -23.44 19.36 -12.77
N ILE A 459 -23.33 19.05 -11.47
CA ILE A 459 -23.91 19.81 -10.35
C ILE A 459 -22.90 19.89 -9.21
N ARG A 460 -23.00 20.94 -8.39
CA ARG A 460 -22.21 21.10 -7.15
C ARG A 460 -23.09 20.82 -5.94
N ILE A 461 -22.65 19.93 -5.09
CA ILE A 461 -23.25 19.63 -3.78
C ILE A 461 -22.10 19.44 -2.80
N ALA A 462 -21.71 20.49 -2.09
CA ALA A 462 -20.53 20.47 -1.21
C ALA A 462 -20.61 19.39 -0.11
N ASP A 463 -21.78 19.18 0.49
CA ASP A 463 -21.98 18.11 1.45
C ASP A 463 -21.99 16.73 0.75
N ARG A 464 -21.00 15.90 1.07
CA ARG A 464 -20.84 14.58 0.42
C ARG A 464 -22.00 13.62 0.72
N ARG A 465 -22.65 13.75 1.86
CA ARG A 465 -23.83 12.92 2.21
C ARG A 465 -25.02 13.32 1.32
N ALA A 466 -25.24 14.61 1.19
CA ALA A 466 -26.27 15.14 0.29
C ALA A 466 -25.99 14.80 -1.17
N ALA A 467 -24.73 14.82 -1.61
CA ALA A 467 -24.32 14.43 -2.95
C ALA A 467 -24.64 12.95 -3.25
N VAL A 468 -24.36 12.05 -2.32
CA VAL A 468 -24.69 10.62 -2.44
C VAL A 468 -26.20 10.39 -2.44
N ALA A 469 -26.94 11.08 -1.56
CA ALA A 469 -28.38 11.00 -1.52
C ALA A 469 -29.01 11.50 -2.84
N TYR A 470 -28.52 12.63 -3.37
CA TYR A 470 -28.96 13.14 -4.68
C TYR A 470 -28.73 12.13 -5.81
N ALA A 471 -27.54 11.52 -5.85
CA ALA A 471 -27.23 10.51 -6.86
C ALA A 471 -28.16 9.30 -6.79
N PHE A 472 -28.47 8.84 -5.57
CA PHE A 472 -29.40 7.74 -5.35
C PHE A 472 -30.82 8.08 -5.84
N ASP A 473 -31.31 9.29 -5.54
CA ASP A 473 -32.65 9.75 -5.94
C ASP A 473 -32.86 9.89 -7.43
N HIS A 474 -31.77 10.17 -8.13
CA HIS A 474 -31.78 10.41 -9.57
C HIS A 474 -31.19 9.24 -10.36
N ALA A 475 -30.91 8.11 -9.69
CA ALA A 475 -30.44 6.89 -10.33
C ALA A 475 -31.49 6.32 -11.28
N ARG A 476 -31.05 5.83 -12.42
CA ARG A 476 -31.88 5.23 -13.47
C ARG A 476 -31.43 3.79 -13.72
N GLU A 477 -32.31 3.01 -14.32
CA GLU A 477 -31.95 1.66 -14.75
C GLU A 477 -30.78 1.70 -15.75
N GLY A 478 -29.81 0.81 -15.53
CA GLY A 478 -28.58 0.76 -16.34
C GLY A 478 -27.49 1.73 -15.92
N ASP A 479 -27.71 2.61 -14.92
CA ASP A 479 -26.67 3.52 -14.46
C ASP A 479 -25.51 2.81 -13.78
N ILE A 480 -24.30 3.31 -14.02
CA ILE A 480 -23.12 3.05 -13.17
C ILE A 480 -22.77 4.35 -12.47
N ILE A 481 -22.88 4.34 -11.14
CA ILE A 481 -22.61 5.51 -10.28
C ILE A 481 -21.35 5.18 -9.46
N VAL A 482 -20.32 6.01 -9.57
CA VAL A 482 -19.05 5.78 -8.85
C VAL A 482 -18.70 6.94 -7.93
N LEU A 483 -18.47 6.62 -6.64
CA LEU A 483 -17.88 7.52 -5.67
C LEU A 483 -16.37 7.38 -5.75
N ALA A 484 -15.68 8.42 -6.24
CA ALA A 484 -14.24 8.43 -6.38
C ALA A 484 -13.56 9.33 -5.34
N GLY A 485 -12.32 8.98 -5.00
CA GLY A 485 -11.43 9.76 -4.15
C GLY A 485 -11.09 9.10 -2.82
N LYS A 486 -12.09 8.76 -2.01
CA LYS A 486 -11.90 8.28 -0.64
C LYS A 486 -11.67 6.77 -0.54
N GLY A 487 -12.32 5.99 -1.40
CA GLY A 487 -12.19 4.54 -1.36
C GLY A 487 -12.47 3.95 0.03
N HIS A 488 -11.44 3.40 0.66
CA HIS A 488 -11.53 2.77 2.00
C HIS A 488 -11.36 3.75 3.17
N GLU A 489 -11.27 5.06 2.93
CA GLU A 489 -11.15 6.03 4.02
C GLU A 489 -12.47 6.12 4.81
N ASP A 490 -12.37 6.00 6.13
CA ASP A 490 -13.49 6.01 7.07
C ASP A 490 -13.71 7.36 7.76
N TYR A 491 -13.11 8.44 7.23
CA TYR A 491 -13.16 9.78 7.81
C TYR A 491 -13.22 10.87 6.75
N GLN A 492 -13.70 12.06 7.15
CA GLN A 492 -13.49 13.32 6.46
C GLN A 492 -12.66 14.24 7.35
N GLU A 493 -11.59 14.83 6.82
CA GLU A 493 -10.70 15.75 7.56
C GLU A 493 -11.04 17.20 7.24
N ILE A 494 -11.48 17.94 8.27
CA ILE A 494 -11.87 19.35 8.20
C ILE A 494 -11.16 20.11 9.33
N GLY A 495 -10.38 21.14 9.02
CA GLY A 495 -9.65 21.93 10.03
C GLY A 495 -8.69 21.10 10.90
N GLY A 496 -8.10 20.03 10.35
CA GLY A 496 -7.23 19.11 11.08
C GLY A 496 -7.95 18.10 11.96
N VAL A 497 -9.29 18.13 12.03
CA VAL A 497 -10.11 17.17 12.77
C VAL A 497 -10.67 16.11 11.82
N ARG A 498 -10.61 14.84 12.22
CA ARG A 498 -11.18 13.72 11.45
C ARG A 498 -12.57 13.38 11.98
N TYR A 499 -13.55 13.51 11.12
CA TYR A 499 -14.95 13.14 11.39
C TYR A 499 -15.26 11.80 10.75
N PRO A 500 -15.91 10.85 11.44
CA PRO A 500 -16.28 9.55 10.86
C PRO A 500 -17.17 9.73 9.63
N MET A 501 -16.73 9.21 8.49
CA MET A 501 -17.46 9.21 7.23
C MET A 501 -16.88 8.15 6.29
N GLU A 502 -17.68 7.20 5.90
CA GLU A 502 -17.32 6.13 4.97
C GLU A 502 -18.30 6.14 3.78
N ASP A 503 -17.79 6.22 2.56
CA ASP A 503 -18.60 6.29 1.34
C ASP A 503 -19.59 5.13 1.21
N LYS A 504 -19.17 3.91 1.51
CA LYS A 504 -20.02 2.72 1.50
C LYS A 504 -21.21 2.83 2.42
N GLU A 505 -21.00 3.35 3.64
CA GLU A 505 -22.07 3.55 4.61
C GLU A 505 -23.02 4.70 4.20
N LEU A 506 -22.50 5.73 3.51
CA LEU A 506 -23.36 6.79 2.94
C LEU A 506 -24.31 6.23 1.89
N VAL A 507 -23.82 5.34 1.01
CA VAL A 507 -24.65 4.69 -0.02
C VAL A 507 -25.73 3.81 0.62
N LYS A 508 -25.40 2.99 1.62
CA LYS A 508 -26.38 2.16 2.33
C LYS A 508 -27.46 2.99 3.02
N LYS A 509 -27.05 4.05 3.75
CA LYS A 509 -28.00 4.95 4.41
C LYS A 509 -28.93 5.68 3.44
N ALA A 510 -28.44 6.07 2.25
CA ALA A 510 -29.28 6.65 1.22
C ALA A 510 -30.36 5.68 0.74
N ALA A 511 -30.04 4.38 0.65
CA ALA A 511 -31.01 3.34 0.30
C ALA A 511 -32.01 3.05 1.44
N GLU A 512 -31.54 2.92 2.69
CA GLU A 512 -32.36 2.61 3.86
C GLU A 512 -33.39 3.72 4.17
N GLY A 513 -32.99 4.98 4.08
CA GLY A 513 -33.85 6.14 4.38
C GLY A 513 -35.08 6.28 3.49
N ARG A 514 -35.27 5.41 2.50
CA ARG A 514 -36.33 5.49 1.49
C ARG A 514 -37.10 4.21 1.22
N GLY A 515 -36.86 3.15 1.98
CA GLY A 515 -37.71 1.94 1.98
C GLY A 515 -37.84 1.26 0.61
N ARG A 516 -36.80 1.28 -0.19
CA ARG A 516 -36.80 0.68 -1.54
C ARG A 516 -35.69 -0.36 -1.71
#